data_ccbdf6f1427dd9ae9decd6550bdfb5f8
#
_entry.id   ccbdf6f1427dd9ae9decd6550bdfb5f8
#
_cell.length_a   1.000
_cell.length_b   1.000
_cell.length_c   1.000
_cell.angle_alpha   90.00
_cell.angle_beta   90.00
_cell.angle_gamma   90.00
#
_symmetry.space_group_name_H-M   'P 1'
#
loop_
_entity.id
_entity.type
_entity.pdbx_description
1 polymer ?
#
loop_
_entity_poly.entity_id
_entity_poly.type
_entity_poly.pdbx_seq_one_letter_code
_entity_poly.pdbx_strand_id
1 'polypeptide(L)'
;IVKKNNQNAKIIFNTIDLHHLRHLREAEVLNNNLIKKEALKLKDVEIDCINKSDQTILVSNEEYKYLKKIRVKIDNVHVLPLLRDFTSRTEIKSFNSRKNSIVFLGNFNHTPNVDAINFIINDIWPKLEKECVKRNIKLPCLDIIGDDMPENMKYMIKNLKLNVKYHGYVKDLEKFFEEVKLSIAPLRYGAGLKGKIITSFQYGVPVIGSQIAFEGIDHKKIDTGIPFINE
;
A
#
# COMPACT_ATOMS: atom_id res chain seq x y z
N ILE A 1 -17.58 25.90 -11.64
CA ILE A 1 -17.41 26.23 -13.09
C ILE A 1 -18.25 25.29 -13.95
N VAL A 2 -18.18 23.94 -13.78
CA VAL A 2 -18.89 22.96 -14.63
C VAL A 2 -20.40 23.26 -14.68
N LYS A 3 -21.08 23.30 -13.53
CA LYS A 3 -22.54 23.56 -13.48
C LYS A 3 -22.95 24.96 -13.91
N LYS A 4 -22.03 25.92 -13.96
CA LYS A 4 -22.33 27.25 -14.56
C LYS A 4 -22.48 27.19 -16.08
N ASN A 5 -21.73 26.28 -16.73
CA ASN A 5 -21.75 26.12 -18.18
C ASN A 5 -22.73 25.03 -18.64
N ASN A 6 -23.02 24.05 -17.79
CA ASN A 6 -23.97 22.98 -18.04
C ASN A 6 -24.65 22.56 -16.74
N GLN A 7 -25.88 23.01 -16.54
CA GLN A 7 -26.66 22.72 -15.32
C GLN A 7 -27.02 21.23 -15.18
N ASN A 8 -27.10 20.51 -16.28
CA ASN A 8 -27.43 19.08 -16.30
C ASN A 8 -26.20 18.18 -16.07
N ALA A 9 -24.99 18.75 -16.03
CA ALA A 9 -23.77 17.97 -15.80
C ALA A 9 -23.82 17.31 -14.40
N LYS A 10 -23.47 16.03 -14.35
CA LYS A 10 -23.26 15.29 -13.09
C LYS A 10 -21.78 15.32 -12.75
N ILE A 11 -21.49 15.58 -11.48
CA ILE A 11 -20.13 15.62 -10.94
C ILE A 11 -19.95 14.40 -10.06
N ILE A 12 -18.99 13.56 -10.42
CA ILE A 12 -18.57 12.40 -9.63
C ILE A 12 -17.17 12.69 -9.09
N PHE A 13 -17.02 12.68 -7.77
CA PHE A 13 -15.73 12.80 -7.11
C PHE A 13 -15.19 11.40 -6.76
N ASN A 14 -14.09 11.01 -7.40
CA ASN A 14 -13.39 9.77 -7.09
C ASN A 14 -12.15 10.10 -6.28
N THR A 15 -12.10 9.66 -5.02
CA THR A 15 -11.04 10.02 -4.08
C THR A 15 -9.72 9.29 -4.34
N ILE A 16 -9.76 8.10 -4.97
CA ILE A 16 -8.64 7.16 -5.04
C ILE A 16 -8.18 6.71 -3.65
N ASP A 17 -7.90 7.64 -2.77
CA ASP A 17 -7.80 7.52 -1.30
C ASP A 17 -8.17 8.87 -0.66
N LEU A 18 -8.43 8.88 0.64
CA LEU A 18 -8.59 10.11 1.40
C LEU A 18 -7.21 10.67 1.77
N HIS A 19 -6.74 11.63 1.00
CA HIS A 19 -5.41 12.20 1.13
C HIS A 19 -5.19 12.82 2.52
N HIS A 20 -6.19 13.54 3.05
CA HIS A 20 -6.08 14.11 4.38
C HIS A 20 -5.92 13.04 5.47
N LEU A 21 -6.60 11.89 5.33
CA LEU A 21 -6.47 10.78 6.27
C LEU A 21 -5.06 10.18 6.22
N ARG A 22 -4.51 9.99 5.01
CA ARG A 22 -3.13 9.54 4.83
C ARG A 22 -2.13 10.49 5.50
N HIS A 23 -2.26 11.81 5.27
CA HIS A 23 -1.37 12.81 5.85
C HIS A 23 -1.55 12.97 7.36
N LEU A 24 -2.76 12.80 7.90
CA LEU A 24 -2.95 12.79 9.36
C LEU A 24 -2.18 11.62 10.00
N ARG A 25 -2.27 10.43 9.43
CA ARG A 25 -1.54 9.25 9.90
C ARG A 25 -0.02 9.40 9.73
N GLU A 26 0.42 10.01 8.63
CA GLU A 26 1.82 10.38 8.41
C GLU A 26 2.33 11.31 9.52
N ALA A 27 1.56 12.34 9.83
CA ALA A 27 1.88 13.30 10.88
C ALA A 27 2.00 12.64 12.27
N GLU A 28 1.14 11.66 12.55
CA GLU A 28 1.19 10.89 13.81
C GLU A 28 2.45 10.03 13.88
N VAL A 29 2.74 9.27 12.82
CA VAL A 29 3.92 8.38 12.75
C VAL A 29 5.23 9.15 12.84
N LEU A 30 5.30 10.33 12.17
CA LEU A 30 6.49 11.16 12.13
C LEU A 30 6.55 12.21 13.25
N ASN A 31 5.52 12.27 14.10
CA ASN A 31 5.34 13.31 15.13
C ASN A 31 5.55 14.73 14.57
N ASN A 32 4.93 15.02 13.41
CA ASN A 32 5.15 16.26 12.66
C ASN A 32 3.90 17.16 12.62
N ASN A 33 3.94 18.25 13.39
CA ASN A 33 2.85 19.20 13.47
C ASN A 33 2.61 20.01 12.18
N LEU A 34 3.61 20.21 11.34
CA LEU A 34 3.44 20.91 10.06
C LEU A 34 2.61 20.05 9.09
N ILE A 35 2.94 18.79 8.95
CA ILE A 35 2.16 17.83 8.14
C ILE A 35 0.73 17.75 8.68
N LYS A 36 0.55 17.70 10.00
CA LYS A 36 -0.79 17.69 10.62
C LYS A 36 -1.60 18.92 10.24
N LYS A 37 -1.00 20.10 10.27
CA LYS A 37 -1.67 21.36 9.90
C LYS A 37 -2.09 21.36 8.42
N GLU A 38 -1.24 20.88 7.53
CA GLU A 38 -1.54 20.76 6.11
C GLU A 38 -2.63 19.72 5.86
N ALA A 39 -2.59 18.58 6.53
CA ALA A 39 -3.62 17.56 6.46
C ALA A 39 -5.01 18.09 6.87
N LEU A 40 -5.09 18.95 7.89
CA LEU A 40 -6.35 19.55 8.30
C LEU A 40 -6.91 20.52 7.25
N LYS A 41 -6.05 21.30 6.59
CA LYS A 41 -6.48 22.16 5.45
C LYS A 41 -6.99 21.32 4.29
N LEU A 42 -6.27 20.24 3.98
CA LEU A 42 -6.66 19.33 2.91
C LEU A 42 -7.98 18.61 3.22
N LYS A 43 -8.22 18.29 4.50
CA LYS A 43 -9.49 17.74 4.96
C LYS A 43 -10.68 18.64 4.61
N ASP A 44 -10.57 19.95 4.86
CA ASP A 44 -11.63 20.90 4.54
C ASP A 44 -11.91 20.92 3.02
N VAL A 45 -10.87 20.86 2.20
CA VAL A 45 -11.00 20.82 0.74
C VAL A 45 -11.67 19.53 0.27
N GLU A 46 -11.24 18.37 0.77
CA GLU A 46 -11.82 17.07 0.38
C GLU A 46 -13.29 16.95 0.81
N ILE A 47 -13.62 17.41 2.03
CA ILE A 47 -15.01 17.42 2.51
C ILE A 47 -15.86 18.37 1.66
N ASP A 48 -15.34 19.53 1.28
CA ASP A 48 -16.04 20.45 0.39
C ASP A 48 -16.29 19.81 -0.99
N CYS A 49 -15.33 19.08 -1.53
CA CYS A 49 -15.49 18.32 -2.78
C CYS A 49 -16.59 17.24 -2.63
N ILE A 50 -16.59 16.48 -1.54
CA ILE A 50 -17.62 15.48 -1.25
C ILE A 50 -19.00 16.11 -1.20
N ASN A 51 -19.15 17.21 -0.46
CA ASN A 51 -20.43 17.90 -0.28
C ASN A 51 -20.96 18.56 -1.56
N LYS A 52 -20.09 19.00 -2.45
CA LYS A 52 -20.44 19.67 -3.71
C LYS A 52 -20.63 18.72 -4.89
N SER A 53 -20.23 17.49 -4.77
CA SER A 53 -20.38 16.48 -5.81
C SER A 53 -21.76 15.85 -5.80
N ASP A 54 -22.28 15.48 -6.96
CA ASP A 54 -23.54 14.74 -7.07
C ASP A 54 -23.38 13.30 -6.51
N GLN A 55 -22.19 12.70 -6.72
CA GLN A 55 -21.81 11.40 -6.20
C GLN A 55 -20.32 11.40 -5.81
N THR A 56 -19.97 10.65 -4.79
CA THR A 56 -18.59 10.43 -4.38
C THR A 56 -18.30 8.93 -4.35
N ILE A 57 -17.13 8.54 -4.84
CA ILE A 57 -16.65 7.16 -4.85
C ILE A 57 -15.43 7.06 -3.94
N LEU A 58 -15.53 6.18 -2.95
CA LEU A 58 -14.44 5.75 -2.10
C LEU A 58 -13.98 4.36 -2.52
N VAL A 59 -12.74 4.01 -2.26
CA VAL A 59 -12.18 2.70 -2.62
C VAL A 59 -12.27 1.67 -1.48
N SER A 60 -12.63 2.08 -0.26
CA SER A 60 -12.68 1.18 0.88
C SER A 60 -13.81 1.49 1.87
N ASN A 61 -14.33 0.43 2.52
CA ASN A 61 -15.29 0.58 3.62
C ASN A 61 -14.69 1.28 4.84
N GLU A 62 -13.37 1.23 5.02
CA GLU A 62 -12.70 1.89 6.14
C GLU A 62 -12.75 3.40 5.99
N GLU A 63 -12.58 3.92 4.77
CA GLU A 63 -12.76 5.35 4.49
C GLU A 63 -14.21 5.79 4.66
N TYR A 64 -15.16 4.96 4.24
CA TYR A 64 -16.60 5.24 4.47
C TYR A 64 -16.92 5.32 5.97
N LYS A 65 -16.45 4.37 6.77
CA LYS A 65 -16.61 4.37 8.24
C LYS A 65 -15.94 5.60 8.86
N TYR A 66 -14.76 5.99 8.36
CA TYR A 66 -14.06 7.17 8.83
C TYR A 66 -14.87 8.45 8.55
N LEU A 67 -15.38 8.66 7.32
CA LEU A 67 -16.22 9.82 7.00
C LEU A 67 -17.47 9.88 7.88
N LYS A 68 -18.11 8.74 8.12
CA LYS A 68 -19.25 8.64 9.04
C LYS A 68 -18.86 9.04 10.46
N LYS A 69 -17.72 8.59 10.97
CA LYS A 69 -17.20 8.91 12.31
C LYS A 69 -16.97 10.41 12.47
N ILE A 70 -16.47 11.09 11.46
CA ILE A 70 -16.25 12.55 11.49
C ILE A 70 -17.47 13.35 11.06
N ARG A 71 -18.64 12.71 10.95
CA ARG A 71 -19.97 13.31 10.68
C ARG A 71 -20.06 14.05 9.34
N VAL A 72 -19.37 13.56 8.33
CA VAL A 72 -19.57 14.02 6.94
C VAL A 72 -20.89 13.46 6.43
N LYS A 73 -21.64 14.26 5.66
CA LYS A 73 -22.85 13.79 4.96
C LYS A 73 -22.45 12.74 3.92
N ILE A 74 -23.04 11.54 3.99
CA ILE A 74 -22.65 10.39 3.21
C ILE A 74 -23.76 9.83 2.31
N ASP A 75 -24.87 10.56 2.13
CA ASP A 75 -26.03 10.11 1.35
C ASP A 75 -25.69 9.86 -0.13
N ASN A 76 -24.66 10.55 -0.65
CA ASN A 76 -24.15 10.45 -2.00
C ASN A 76 -22.76 9.76 -2.08
N VAL A 77 -22.38 9.03 -1.05
CA VAL A 77 -21.07 8.37 -0.96
C VAL A 77 -21.21 6.87 -1.16
N HIS A 78 -20.47 6.34 -2.12
CA HIS A 78 -20.48 4.93 -2.49
C HIS A 78 -19.09 4.32 -2.36
N VAL A 79 -19.02 3.03 -2.05
CA VAL A 79 -17.76 2.29 -2.02
C VAL A 79 -17.66 1.45 -3.28
N LEU A 80 -16.66 1.73 -4.10
CA LEU A 80 -16.29 0.95 -5.27
C LEU A 80 -14.81 0.58 -5.16
N PRO A 81 -14.50 -0.64 -4.69
CA PRO A 81 -13.12 -1.07 -4.56
C PRO A 81 -12.44 -1.22 -5.92
N LEU A 82 -11.10 -1.26 -5.92
CA LEU A 82 -10.31 -1.51 -7.12
C LEU A 82 -10.72 -2.84 -7.75
N LEU A 83 -11.26 -2.77 -8.95
CA LEU A 83 -11.53 -3.95 -9.76
C LEU A 83 -10.25 -4.39 -10.46
N ARG A 84 -9.93 -5.67 -10.38
CA ARG A 84 -8.82 -6.31 -11.09
C ARG A 84 -9.35 -7.55 -11.77
N ASP A 85 -8.98 -7.73 -13.04
CA ASP A 85 -9.23 -8.99 -13.71
C ASP A 85 -8.28 -10.05 -13.14
N PHE A 86 -8.86 -11.02 -12.47
CA PHE A 86 -8.16 -12.24 -12.12
C PHE A 86 -8.25 -13.18 -13.31
N THR A 87 -7.28 -13.13 -14.19
CA THR A 87 -7.10 -14.19 -15.18
C THR A 87 -6.83 -15.48 -14.42
N SER A 88 -7.67 -16.50 -14.68
CA SER A 88 -7.49 -17.82 -14.08
C SER A 88 -6.14 -18.37 -14.51
N ARG A 89 -5.18 -18.40 -13.60
CA ARG A 89 -3.89 -19.03 -13.84
C ARG A 89 -4.07 -20.52 -13.73
N THR A 90 -3.64 -21.21 -14.74
CA THR A 90 -3.70 -22.67 -14.81
C THR A 90 -2.64 -23.33 -13.90
N GLU A 91 -1.50 -22.65 -13.69
CA GLU A 91 -0.41 -23.19 -12.86
C GLU A 91 0.26 -22.10 -12.01
N ILE A 92 0.24 -22.30 -10.71
CA ILE A 92 1.00 -21.49 -9.74
C ILE A 92 2.17 -22.35 -9.25
N LYS A 93 3.41 -21.86 -9.38
CA LYS A 93 4.58 -22.54 -8.82
C LYS A 93 4.39 -22.81 -7.32
N SER A 94 4.73 -24.01 -6.89
CA SER A 94 4.67 -24.34 -5.46
C SER A 94 5.61 -23.45 -4.65
N PHE A 95 5.27 -23.18 -3.41
CA PHE A 95 6.06 -22.31 -2.52
C PHE A 95 7.52 -22.75 -2.41
N ASN A 96 7.76 -24.07 -2.36
CA ASN A 96 9.10 -24.62 -2.19
C ASN A 96 9.97 -24.50 -3.44
N SER A 97 9.38 -24.42 -4.63
CA SER A 97 10.11 -24.26 -5.91
C SER A 97 10.50 -22.82 -6.22
N ARG A 98 9.98 -21.85 -5.46
CA ARG A 98 10.27 -20.42 -5.64
C ARG A 98 11.62 -20.07 -5.02
N LYS A 99 12.24 -18.98 -5.52
CA LYS A 99 13.49 -18.44 -4.97
C LYS A 99 13.29 -17.98 -3.53
N ASN A 100 14.34 -18.10 -2.73
CA ASN A 100 14.34 -17.58 -1.38
C ASN A 100 14.44 -16.04 -1.38
N SER A 101 13.36 -15.39 -1.78
CA SER A 101 13.27 -13.93 -1.87
C SER A 101 11.94 -13.40 -1.33
N ILE A 102 12.00 -12.17 -0.85
CA ILE A 102 10.88 -11.38 -0.36
C ILE A 102 10.81 -10.13 -1.24
N VAL A 103 9.62 -9.80 -1.78
CA VAL A 103 9.44 -8.62 -2.61
C VAL A 103 8.72 -7.51 -1.89
N PHE A 104 9.19 -6.28 -2.07
CA PHE A 104 8.43 -5.06 -1.82
C PHE A 104 8.08 -4.39 -3.14
N LEU A 105 6.80 -4.14 -3.39
CA LEU A 105 6.30 -3.46 -4.59
C LEU A 105 5.77 -2.08 -4.22
N GLY A 106 6.23 -1.00 -4.90
CA GLY A 106 5.66 0.33 -4.69
C GLY A 106 6.28 1.42 -5.56
N ASN A 107 5.49 2.40 -5.95
CA ASN A 107 6.01 3.64 -6.54
C ASN A 107 6.50 4.56 -5.43
N PHE A 108 7.71 5.13 -5.57
CA PHE A 108 8.38 5.91 -4.53
C PHE A 108 8.07 7.42 -4.57
N ASN A 109 7.21 7.87 -5.49
CA ASN A 109 6.54 9.16 -5.35
C ASN A 109 5.51 9.15 -4.20
N HIS A 110 5.13 7.97 -3.72
CA HIS A 110 4.29 7.82 -2.54
C HIS A 110 5.13 7.70 -1.26
N THR A 111 5.03 8.70 -0.39
CA THR A 111 5.78 8.76 0.88
C THR A 111 5.60 7.51 1.77
N PRO A 112 4.43 6.85 1.86
CA PRO A 112 4.31 5.60 2.61
C PRO A 112 5.22 4.48 2.12
N ASN A 113 5.58 4.44 0.83
CA ASN A 113 6.48 3.43 0.29
C ASN A 113 7.94 3.72 0.65
N VAL A 114 8.32 5.01 0.61
CA VAL A 114 9.65 5.47 1.05
C VAL A 114 9.86 5.15 2.52
N ASP A 115 8.88 5.47 3.34
CA ASP A 115 8.87 5.18 4.78
C ASP A 115 8.97 3.68 5.06
N ALA A 116 8.18 2.86 4.35
CA ALA A 116 8.20 1.41 4.52
C ALA A 116 9.57 0.80 4.18
N ILE A 117 10.24 1.26 3.13
CA ILE A 117 11.60 0.77 2.81
C ILE A 117 12.60 1.18 3.89
N ASN A 118 12.51 2.41 4.39
CA ASN A 118 13.36 2.84 5.52
C ASN A 118 13.12 1.97 6.74
N PHE A 119 11.87 1.66 7.06
CA PHE A 119 11.50 0.78 8.16
C PHE A 119 11.99 -0.67 7.95
N ILE A 120 11.85 -1.20 6.71
CA ILE A 120 12.40 -2.52 6.39
C ILE A 120 13.91 -2.55 6.63
N ILE A 121 14.64 -1.59 6.08
CA ILE A 121 16.11 -1.61 6.09
C ILE A 121 16.68 -1.36 7.49
N ASN A 122 16.09 -0.44 8.24
CA ASN A 122 16.67 -0.02 9.52
C ASN A 122 16.20 -0.87 10.70
N ASP A 123 14.99 -1.43 10.63
CA ASP A 123 14.36 -2.10 11.76
C ASP A 123 14.09 -3.59 11.53
N ILE A 124 13.44 -3.92 10.39
CA ILE A 124 12.98 -5.30 10.14
C ILE A 124 14.17 -6.18 9.70
N TRP A 125 14.92 -5.73 8.69
CA TRP A 125 15.96 -6.54 8.06
C TRP A 125 17.07 -6.95 9.01
N PRO A 126 17.60 -6.05 9.85
CA PRO A 126 18.64 -6.42 10.84
C PRO A 126 18.13 -7.43 11.87
N LYS A 127 16.85 -7.35 12.26
CA LYS A 127 16.24 -8.34 13.18
C LYS A 127 16.07 -9.68 12.50
N LEU A 128 15.62 -9.69 11.24
CA LEU A 128 15.48 -10.90 10.44
C LEU A 128 16.82 -11.59 10.23
N GLU A 129 17.87 -10.84 9.93
CA GLU A 129 19.22 -11.38 9.77
C GLU A 129 19.70 -12.09 11.04
N LYS A 130 19.55 -11.44 12.20
CA LYS A 130 19.90 -12.03 13.51
C LYS A 130 19.13 -13.33 13.77
N GLU A 131 17.82 -13.36 13.48
CA GLU A 131 17.01 -14.57 13.64
C GLU A 131 17.40 -15.67 12.65
N CYS A 132 17.73 -15.32 11.42
CA CYS A 132 18.22 -16.28 10.42
C CYS A 132 19.53 -16.94 10.88
N VAL A 133 20.48 -16.15 11.37
CA VAL A 133 21.74 -16.66 11.93
C VAL A 133 21.49 -17.59 13.11
N LYS A 134 20.67 -17.16 14.08
CA LYS A 134 20.32 -17.95 15.26
C LYS A 134 19.69 -19.30 14.93
N ARG A 135 18.87 -19.35 13.89
CA ARG A 135 18.14 -20.56 13.45
C ARG A 135 18.87 -21.35 12.38
N ASN A 136 20.07 -20.94 11.99
CA ASN A 136 20.83 -21.53 10.87
C ASN A 136 20.00 -21.58 9.57
N ILE A 137 19.27 -20.50 9.27
CA ILE A 137 18.45 -20.35 8.06
C ILE A 137 19.13 -19.35 7.15
N LYS A 138 19.15 -19.63 5.84
CA LYS A 138 19.68 -18.70 4.85
C LYS A 138 18.80 -17.45 4.76
N LEU A 139 19.41 -16.26 4.96
CA LEU A 139 18.73 -14.98 4.79
C LEU A 139 18.17 -14.86 3.37
N PRO A 140 16.87 -14.53 3.20
CA PRO A 140 16.28 -14.29 1.88
C PRO A 140 16.89 -13.05 1.21
N CYS A 141 16.71 -12.91 -0.10
CA CYS A 141 16.96 -11.65 -0.79
C CYS A 141 15.74 -10.74 -0.63
N LEU A 142 15.95 -9.45 -0.33
CA LEU A 142 14.90 -8.44 -0.47
C LEU A 142 14.96 -7.85 -1.87
N ASP A 143 13.96 -8.13 -2.66
CA ASP A 143 13.77 -7.57 -3.99
C ASP A 143 12.82 -6.36 -3.90
N ILE A 144 13.30 -5.17 -4.28
CA ILE A 144 12.53 -3.93 -4.26
C ILE A 144 12.17 -3.55 -5.70
N ILE A 145 10.86 -3.45 -5.99
CA ILE A 145 10.35 -3.12 -7.33
C ILE A 145 9.52 -1.85 -7.27
N GLY A 146 9.68 -1.01 -8.28
CA GLY A 146 8.91 0.21 -8.50
C GLY A 146 9.77 1.38 -8.97
N ASP A 147 9.08 2.39 -9.49
CA ASP A 147 9.72 3.59 -10.03
C ASP A 147 9.94 4.68 -9.00
N ASP A 148 10.67 5.69 -9.43
CA ASP A 148 10.83 6.99 -8.76
C ASP A 148 11.51 6.91 -7.38
N MET A 149 12.36 5.90 -7.16
CA MET A 149 13.13 5.81 -5.91
C MET A 149 14.11 6.99 -5.82
N PRO A 150 14.12 7.73 -4.69
CA PRO A 150 15.07 8.82 -4.46
C PRO A 150 16.52 8.36 -4.59
N GLU A 151 17.39 9.18 -5.20
CA GLU A 151 18.80 8.82 -5.46
C GLU A 151 19.58 8.52 -4.18
N ASN A 152 19.33 9.27 -3.11
CA ASN A 152 19.94 9.00 -1.81
C ASN A 152 19.57 7.61 -1.27
N MET A 153 18.35 7.14 -1.51
CA MET A 153 17.90 5.79 -1.12
C MET A 153 18.53 4.72 -2.00
N LYS A 154 18.62 4.93 -3.31
CA LYS A 154 19.35 4.04 -4.22
C LYS A 154 20.81 3.89 -3.81
N TYR A 155 21.46 5.01 -3.50
CA TYR A 155 22.84 5.03 -3.01
C TYR A 155 22.97 4.27 -1.69
N MET A 156 22.05 4.50 -0.75
CA MET A 156 22.00 3.78 0.52
C MET A 156 21.91 2.26 0.28
N ILE A 157 20.93 1.81 -0.51
CA ILE A 157 20.72 0.38 -0.81
C ILE A 157 21.96 -0.24 -1.46
N LYS A 158 22.59 0.45 -2.43
CA LYS A 158 23.79 -0.03 -3.13
C LYS A 158 24.96 -0.25 -2.20
N ASN A 159 25.11 0.58 -1.15
CA ASN A 159 26.21 0.52 -0.19
C ASN A 159 25.92 -0.37 1.02
N LEU A 160 24.68 -0.83 1.18
CA LEU A 160 24.36 -1.79 2.23
C LEU A 160 25.01 -3.14 1.92
N LYS A 161 25.70 -3.71 2.93
CA LYS A 161 26.18 -5.10 2.87
C LYS A 161 25.06 -6.11 3.09
N LEU A 162 23.82 -5.71 2.83
CA LEU A 162 22.62 -6.52 2.99
C LEU A 162 22.27 -7.21 1.67
N ASN A 163 21.58 -8.36 1.77
CA ASN A 163 21.07 -9.05 0.59
C ASN A 163 19.79 -8.37 0.06
N VAL A 164 19.95 -7.13 -0.44
CA VAL A 164 18.89 -6.25 -0.95
C VAL A 164 19.18 -5.85 -2.38
N LYS A 165 18.17 -5.93 -3.26
CA LYS A 165 18.27 -5.54 -4.68
C LYS A 165 17.14 -4.60 -5.05
N TYR A 166 17.46 -3.46 -5.65
CA TYR A 166 16.51 -2.56 -6.29
C TYR A 166 16.48 -2.84 -7.80
N HIS A 167 15.31 -3.13 -8.35
CA HIS A 167 15.11 -3.49 -9.75
C HIS A 167 14.54 -2.35 -10.59
N GLY A 168 14.03 -1.27 -9.98
CA GLY A 168 13.29 -0.23 -10.70
C GLY A 168 11.97 -0.75 -11.24
N TYR A 169 11.57 -0.25 -12.41
CA TYR A 169 10.38 -0.71 -13.11
C TYR A 169 10.56 -2.11 -13.67
N VAL A 170 9.65 -3.00 -13.33
CA VAL A 170 9.59 -4.36 -13.88
C VAL A 170 8.38 -4.46 -14.80
N LYS A 171 8.65 -4.60 -16.10
CA LYS A 171 7.60 -4.67 -17.14
C LYS A 171 6.73 -5.91 -17.01
N ASP A 172 7.34 -7.05 -16.74
CA ASP A 172 6.67 -8.34 -16.59
C ASP A 172 6.61 -8.74 -15.11
N LEU A 173 5.60 -8.20 -14.42
CA LEU A 173 5.36 -8.51 -13.01
C LEU A 173 4.99 -10.00 -12.82
N GLU A 174 4.30 -10.59 -13.77
CA GLU A 174 3.87 -11.98 -13.71
C GLU A 174 5.06 -12.91 -13.55
N LYS A 175 5.98 -12.84 -14.50
CA LYS A 175 7.21 -13.65 -14.50
C LYS A 175 8.06 -13.39 -13.24
N PHE A 176 8.07 -12.15 -12.75
CA PHE A 176 8.80 -11.81 -11.53
C PHE A 176 8.17 -12.46 -10.30
N PHE A 177 6.85 -12.32 -10.14
CA PHE A 177 6.13 -12.84 -8.97
C PHE A 177 6.05 -14.37 -8.94
N GLU A 178 6.12 -15.07 -10.08
CA GLU A 178 6.25 -16.53 -10.12
C GLU A 178 7.45 -17.06 -9.35
N GLU A 179 8.53 -16.29 -9.31
CA GLU A 179 9.79 -16.69 -8.68
C GLU A 179 9.90 -16.29 -7.20
N VAL A 180 9.03 -15.39 -6.71
CA VAL A 180 9.12 -14.82 -5.36
C VAL A 180 8.30 -15.64 -4.37
N LYS A 181 8.87 -15.92 -3.18
CA LYS A 181 8.18 -16.67 -2.12
C LYS A 181 7.17 -15.83 -1.35
N LEU A 182 7.48 -14.57 -1.09
CA LEU A 182 6.74 -13.74 -0.15
C LEU A 182 6.74 -12.28 -0.60
N SER A 183 5.65 -11.58 -0.36
CA SER A 183 5.57 -10.13 -0.47
C SER A 183 5.53 -9.51 0.93
N ILE A 184 6.16 -8.34 1.09
CA ILE A 184 6.17 -7.60 2.36
C ILE A 184 5.60 -6.19 2.17
N ALA A 185 4.70 -5.77 3.08
CA ALA A 185 4.06 -4.47 3.05
C ALA A 185 3.93 -3.86 4.46
N PRO A 186 5.02 -3.49 5.13
CA PRO A 186 5.00 -2.98 6.50
C PRO A 186 4.73 -1.47 6.50
N LEU A 187 3.58 -1.07 5.95
CA LEU A 187 3.18 0.34 5.87
C LEU A 187 2.82 0.85 7.26
N ARG A 188 3.50 1.90 7.73
CA ARG A 188 3.18 2.54 9.01
C ARG A 188 2.02 3.53 8.90
N TYR A 189 1.78 4.07 7.70
CA TYR A 189 0.65 4.94 7.40
C TYR A 189 0.19 4.77 5.94
N GLY A 190 -1.00 5.27 5.64
CA GLY A 190 -1.63 5.18 4.32
C GLY A 190 -3.14 5.36 4.42
N ALA A 191 -3.82 5.42 3.29
CA ALA A 191 -5.27 5.37 3.15
C ALA A 191 -5.65 4.56 1.90
N GLY A 192 -6.92 4.28 1.70
CA GLY A 192 -7.43 3.55 0.55
C GLY A 192 -6.97 2.08 0.46
N LEU A 193 -7.25 1.45 -0.67
CA LEU A 193 -6.81 0.10 -1.00
C LEU A 193 -5.36 0.09 -1.48
N LYS A 194 -4.59 -0.87 -0.98
CA LYS A 194 -3.17 -1.03 -1.36
C LYS A 194 -3.05 -2.01 -2.53
N GLY A 195 -2.93 -1.48 -3.74
CA GLY A 195 -2.84 -2.26 -4.97
C GLY A 195 -1.75 -3.35 -4.93
N LYS A 196 -0.64 -3.13 -4.20
CA LYS A 196 0.44 -4.10 -4.02
C LYS A 196 -0.02 -5.42 -3.36
N ILE A 197 -0.97 -5.35 -2.43
CA ILE A 197 -1.54 -6.53 -1.78
C ILE A 197 -2.35 -7.34 -2.80
N ILE A 198 -3.23 -6.66 -3.53
CA ILE A 198 -4.06 -7.26 -4.57
C ILE A 198 -3.19 -7.87 -5.67
N THR A 199 -2.15 -7.15 -6.10
CA THR A 199 -1.18 -7.65 -7.09
C THR A 199 -0.49 -8.91 -6.59
N SER A 200 -0.02 -8.94 -5.34
CA SER A 200 0.62 -10.14 -4.78
C SER A 200 -0.34 -11.33 -4.76
N PHE A 201 -1.60 -11.13 -4.34
CA PHE A 201 -2.61 -12.19 -4.35
C PHE A 201 -2.96 -12.66 -5.77
N GLN A 202 -3.05 -11.73 -6.74
CA GLN A 202 -3.26 -12.04 -8.14
C GLN A 202 -2.20 -13.03 -8.67
N TYR A 203 -0.97 -12.93 -8.17
CA TYR A 203 0.13 -13.81 -8.54
C TYR A 203 0.36 -14.98 -7.58
N GLY A 204 -0.59 -15.25 -6.68
CA GLY A 204 -0.50 -16.35 -5.72
C GLY A 204 0.72 -16.23 -4.78
N VAL A 205 1.13 -14.99 -4.46
CA VAL A 205 2.22 -14.72 -3.53
C VAL A 205 1.63 -14.28 -2.20
N PRO A 206 1.89 -15.00 -1.10
CA PRO A 206 1.44 -14.59 0.23
C PRO A 206 2.07 -13.27 0.62
N VAL A 207 1.36 -12.49 1.45
CA VAL A 207 1.79 -11.16 1.89
C VAL A 207 1.90 -11.10 3.40
N ILE A 208 3.01 -10.59 3.91
CA ILE A 208 3.16 -10.14 5.30
C ILE A 208 3.06 -8.60 5.29
N GLY A 209 2.18 -8.05 6.11
CA GLY A 209 2.00 -6.60 6.17
C GLY A 209 1.39 -6.12 7.47
N SER A 210 1.41 -4.80 7.65
CA SER A 210 0.75 -4.13 8.77
C SER A 210 -0.78 -4.12 8.59
N GLN A 211 -1.50 -3.79 9.64
CA GLN A 211 -2.95 -3.59 9.61
C GLN A 211 -3.35 -2.53 8.55
N ILE A 212 -2.57 -1.44 8.45
CA ILE A 212 -2.74 -0.39 7.43
C ILE A 212 -2.61 -0.95 6.01
N ALA A 213 -1.71 -1.89 5.77
CA ALA A 213 -1.53 -2.49 4.45
C ALA A 213 -2.77 -3.27 4.00
N PHE A 214 -3.48 -3.91 4.92
CA PHE A 214 -4.68 -4.71 4.65
C PHE A 214 -6.01 -3.96 4.78
N GLU A 215 -5.98 -2.65 5.07
CA GLU A 215 -7.22 -1.87 5.12
C GLU A 215 -8.03 -1.96 3.82
N GLY A 216 -9.32 -2.20 3.97
CA GLY A 216 -10.27 -2.34 2.87
C GLY A 216 -10.25 -3.71 2.18
N ILE A 217 -9.38 -4.63 2.60
CA ILE A 217 -9.33 -6.01 2.11
C ILE A 217 -10.03 -6.90 3.13
N ASP A 218 -11.08 -7.60 2.71
CA ASP A 218 -11.78 -8.57 3.57
C ASP A 218 -10.97 -9.87 3.68
N HIS A 219 -9.95 -9.81 4.53
CA HIS A 219 -9.02 -10.92 4.75
C HIS A 219 -9.69 -12.17 5.37
N LYS A 220 -10.85 -12.02 6.00
CA LYS A 220 -11.61 -13.17 6.56
C LYS A 220 -12.16 -14.09 5.48
N LYS A 221 -12.30 -13.59 4.26
CA LYS A 221 -12.74 -14.36 3.08
C LYS A 221 -11.59 -14.93 2.26
N ILE A 222 -10.35 -14.54 2.58
CA ILE A 222 -9.16 -15.01 1.89
C ILE A 222 -8.50 -16.02 2.81
N ASP A 223 -8.70 -17.30 2.55
CA ASP A 223 -7.99 -18.39 3.25
C ASP A 223 -6.54 -18.44 2.75
N THR A 224 -5.75 -17.49 3.22
CA THR A 224 -4.34 -17.33 2.78
C THR A 224 -3.36 -17.97 3.73
N GLY A 225 -3.80 -18.50 4.89
CA GLY A 225 -2.91 -19.02 5.92
C GLY A 225 -1.88 -18.01 6.43
N ILE A 226 -2.12 -16.71 6.22
CA ILE A 226 -1.17 -15.65 6.56
C ILE A 226 -1.33 -15.26 8.02
N PRO A 227 -0.31 -15.42 8.85
CA PRO A 227 -0.33 -14.87 10.19
C PRO A 227 -0.25 -13.33 10.10
N PHE A 228 -1.25 -12.64 10.63
CA PHE A 228 -1.14 -11.22 10.91
C PHE A 228 -0.10 -11.01 11.99
N ILE A 229 0.85 -10.12 11.77
CA ILE A 229 1.70 -9.61 12.83
C ILE A 229 0.85 -8.57 13.56
N ASN A 230 0.27 -8.97 14.69
CA ASN A 230 -0.17 -7.99 15.69
C ASN A 230 1.10 -7.39 16.30
N GLU A 231 1.15 -6.06 16.36
CA GLU A 231 2.19 -5.30 17.06
C GLU A 231 2.22 -5.66 18.54
#